data_68d63ae69971bd74ec602e8a0ab5232d
#
_entry.id   68d63ae69971bd74ec602e8a0ab5232d
#
_cell.length_a   1.000
_cell.length_b   1.000
_cell.length_c   1.000
_cell.angle_alpha   90.00
_cell.angle_beta   90.00
_cell.angle_gamma   90.00
#
_symmetry.space_group_name_H-M   'P 1'
#
loop_
_entity.id
_entity.type
_entity.pdbx_description
1 polymer ?
#
loop_
_entity_poly.entity_id
_entity_poly.type
_entity_poly.pdbx_seq_one_letter_code
_entity_poly.pdbx_strand_id
1 'polypeptide(L)'
;DNVIAFPESVEMETVSRLTDPPVGSPGDKFFGEVRGQAKTLVIGKDSFSTALAKALFKDAYKEGAYTLPDTSSFVFKDVSMDYANKKITMTVEGKADFDWVIDTEALRGAILHAQDAADLKTVYDSFPGVLKVDTTFKPRFFKRIPSNPSRLIVEVKK
;
A
#
# COMPACT_ATOMS: atom_id res chain seq x y z
N ASP A 1 9.30 3.52 5.69
CA ASP A 1 8.33 4.62 5.56
C ASP A 1 7.24 4.22 4.59
N ASN A 2 5.99 4.21 5.07
CA ASN A 2 4.83 3.72 4.30
C ASN A 2 3.99 4.87 3.72
N VAL A 3 4.64 6.01 3.44
CA VAL A 3 3.98 7.20 2.88
C VAL A 3 4.75 7.80 1.72
N ILE A 4 4.03 8.48 0.84
CA ILE A 4 4.54 9.35 -0.21
C ILE A 4 4.36 10.77 0.30
N ALA A 5 5.45 11.51 0.41
CA ALA A 5 5.47 12.90 0.83
C ALA A 5 5.83 13.80 -0.36
N PHE A 6 5.33 15.03 -0.33
CA PHE A 6 5.55 16.05 -1.35
C PHE A 6 6.24 17.25 -0.73
N PRO A 7 7.59 17.27 -0.70
CA PRO A 7 8.36 18.34 -0.02
C PRO A 7 8.06 19.76 -0.54
N GLU A 8 7.78 19.88 -1.84
CA GLU A 8 7.44 21.16 -2.49
C GLU A 8 6.09 21.76 -2.07
N SER A 9 5.28 20.97 -1.37
CA SER A 9 3.94 21.36 -0.94
C SER A 9 3.86 21.73 0.54
N VAL A 10 4.99 21.85 1.22
CA VAL A 10 5.03 22.19 2.64
C VAL A 10 4.61 23.65 2.83
N GLU A 11 3.50 23.86 3.54
CA GLU A 11 3.10 25.18 4.01
C GLU A 11 3.75 25.45 5.36
N MET A 12 4.38 26.62 5.48
CA MET A 12 4.99 27.07 6.73
C MET A 12 4.21 28.26 7.30
N GLU A 13 3.81 28.15 8.56
CA GLU A 13 3.13 29.20 9.30
C GLU A 13 4.00 29.63 10.49
N THR A 14 4.20 30.95 10.66
CA THR A 14 4.87 31.49 11.84
C THR A 14 3.89 31.52 13.00
N VAL A 15 4.18 30.78 14.06
CA VAL A 15 3.31 30.68 15.24
C VAL A 15 3.64 31.81 16.24
N SER A 16 4.92 32.12 16.44
CA SER A 16 5.34 33.19 17.34
C SER A 16 6.66 33.79 16.91
N ARG A 17 6.82 35.06 17.27
CA ARG A 17 8.09 35.79 17.17
C ARG A 17 8.38 36.44 18.51
N LEU A 18 9.59 36.30 18.99
CA LEU A 18 10.08 36.93 20.23
C LEU A 18 11.35 37.69 19.89
N THR A 19 11.45 38.90 20.39
CA THR A 19 12.70 39.71 20.33
C THR A 19 13.03 40.26 21.70
N ASP A 20 14.30 40.22 22.07
CA ASP A 20 14.82 40.81 23.29
C ASP A 20 16.10 41.58 22.94
N PRO A 21 16.14 42.89 23.17
CA PRO A 21 15.04 43.76 23.59
C PRO A 21 13.93 43.89 22.55
N PRO A 22 12.72 44.36 22.92
CA PRO A 22 11.61 44.59 22.00
C PRO A 22 11.98 45.51 20.85
N VAL A 23 11.32 45.30 19.69
CA VAL A 23 11.56 46.12 18.49
C VAL A 23 11.40 47.62 18.79
N GLY A 24 12.42 48.41 18.41
CA GLY A 24 12.47 49.87 18.67
C GLY A 24 13.14 50.25 19.97
N SER A 25 13.56 49.33 20.82
CA SER A 25 14.35 49.59 22.01
C SER A 25 15.83 49.79 21.67
N PRO A 26 16.56 50.71 22.35
CA PRO A 26 17.99 50.83 22.16
C PRO A 26 18.73 49.61 22.71
N GLY A 27 19.75 49.15 21.99
CA GLY A 27 20.59 48.05 22.43
C GLY A 27 21.66 47.69 21.38
N ASP A 28 22.83 47.28 21.85
CA ASP A 28 23.95 46.87 21.01
C ASP A 28 23.85 45.43 20.51
N LYS A 29 22.97 44.65 21.12
CA LYS A 29 22.72 43.24 20.78
C LYS A 29 21.23 42.94 20.90
N PHE A 30 20.75 42.06 20.07
CA PHE A 30 19.38 41.54 20.18
C PHE A 30 19.38 40.02 20.05
N PHE A 31 18.41 39.42 20.68
CA PHE A 31 18.04 38.03 20.52
C PHE A 31 16.71 37.94 19.76
N GLY A 32 16.61 37.05 18.79
CA GLY A 32 15.37 36.82 18.07
C GLY A 32 15.07 35.33 18.00
N GLU A 33 13.84 34.98 18.37
CA GLU A 33 13.32 33.62 18.22
C GLU A 33 12.08 33.63 17.33
N VAL A 34 12.04 32.75 16.36
CA VAL A 34 10.88 32.52 15.50
C VAL A 34 10.49 31.08 15.62
N ARG A 35 9.26 30.82 16.00
CA ARG A 35 8.68 29.46 16.00
C ARG A 35 7.71 29.35 14.84
N GLY A 36 7.88 28.29 14.06
CA GLY A 36 7.02 27.98 12.94
C GLY A 36 6.43 26.60 13.05
N GLN A 37 5.34 26.37 12.35
CA GLN A 37 4.72 25.07 12.12
C GLN A 37 4.76 24.80 10.63
N ALA A 38 5.21 23.59 10.26
CA ALA A 38 5.12 23.09 8.91
C ALA A 38 3.95 22.11 8.78
N LYS A 39 3.16 22.25 7.72
CA LYS A 39 2.05 21.36 7.38
C LYS A 39 2.30 20.78 6.00
N THR A 40 2.06 19.48 5.84
CA THR A 40 2.03 18.82 4.54
C THR A 40 1.00 17.71 4.55
N LEU A 41 0.50 17.36 3.39
CA LEU A 41 -0.31 16.16 3.19
C LEU A 41 0.59 15.04 2.71
N VAL A 42 0.29 13.84 3.15
CA VAL A 42 0.98 12.62 2.73
C VAL A 42 -0.05 11.60 2.25
N ILE A 43 0.36 10.75 1.33
CA ILE A 43 -0.46 9.63 0.85
C ILE A 43 0.16 8.34 1.35
N GLY A 44 -0.63 7.48 2.01
CA GLY A 44 -0.21 6.11 2.31
C GLY A 44 0.05 5.33 1.02
N LYS A 45 1.15 4.60 0.95
CA LYS A 45 1.52 3.79 -0.23
C LYS A 45 0.42 2.78 -0.59
N ASP A 46 -0.21 2.16 0.41
CA ASP A 46 -1.30 1.22 0.19
C ASP A 46 -2.54 1.90 -0.40
N SER A 47 -2.86 3.11 0.08
CA SER A 47 -3.96 3.91 -0.46
C SER A 47 -3.69 4.34 -1.90
N PHE A 48 -2.46 4.73 -2.19
CA PHE A 48 -2.01 5.08 -3.54
C PHE A 48 -2.08 3.87 -4.47
N SER A 49 -1.52 2.72 -4.06
CA SER A 49 -1.59 1.46 -4.80
C SER A 49 -3.03 1.06 -5.12
N THR A 50 -3.91 1.13 -4.13
CA THR A 50 -5.34 0.83 -4.29
C THR A 50 -6.02 1.78 -5.28
N ALA A 51 -5.77 3.07 -5.18
CA ALA A 51 -6.36 4.06 -6.09
C ALA A 51 -5.86 3.86 -7.52
N LEU A 52 -4.57 3.59 -7.71
CA LEU A 52 -3.96 3.32 -9.00
C LEU A 52 -4.50 2.02 -9.62
N ALA A 53 -4.59 0.95 -8.83
CA ALA A 53 -5.15 -0.31 -9.28
C ALA A 53 -6.63 -0.16 -9.72
N LYS A 54 -7.45 0.58 -8.96
CA LYS A 54 -8.83 0.89 -9.34
C LYS A 54 -8.93 1.65 -10.65
N ALA A 55 -8.04 2.63 -10.85
CA ALA A 55 -8.03 3.44 -12.08
C ALA A 55 -7.63 2.62 -13.31
N LEU A 56 -6.66 1.71 -13.17
CA LEU A 56 -6.13 0.90 -14.27
C LEU A 56 -7.00 -0.31 -14.60
N PHE A 57 -7.44 -1.05 -13.58
CA PHE A 57 -8.16 -2.31 -13.79
C PHE A 57 -9.68 -2.13 -13.90
N LYS A 58 -10.23 -0.98 -13.50
CA LYS A 58 -11.66 -0.66 -13.61
C LYS A 58 -12.56 -1.83 -13.17
N ASP A 59 -13.32 -2.41 -14.10
CA ASP A 59 -14.26 -3.51 -13.85
C ASP A 59 -13.55 -4.82 -13.43
N ALA A 60 -12.27 -5.00 -13.79
CA ALA A 60 -11.47 -6.14 -13.38
C ALA A 60 -10.84 -5.98 -11.99
N TYR A 61 -10.97 -4.81 -11.36
CA TYR A 61 -10.43 -4.56 -10.03
C TYR A 61 -11.13 -5.44 -8.99
N LYS A 62 -10.32 -6.09 -8.16
CA LYS A 62 -10.78 -6.80 -6.96
C LYS A 62 -10.07 -6.21 -5.75
N GLU A 63 -10.82 -5.90 -4.71
CA GLU A 63 -10.28 -5.32 -3.48
C GLU A 63 -9.28 -6.28 -2.82
N GLY A 64 -8.12 -5.76 -2.42
CA GLY A 64 -7.05 -6.53 -1.79
C GLY A 64 -6.29 -7.50 -2.71
N ALA A 65 -6.67 -7.60 -4.00
CA ALA A 65 -6.05 -8.55 -4.92
C ALA A 65 -4.70 -8.09 -5.51
N TYR A 66 -4.35 -6.83 -5.32
CA TYR A 66 -3.16 -6.24 -5.93
C TYR A 66 -2.33 -5.48 -4.90
N THR A 67 -1.02 -5.59 -5.01
CA THR A 67 -0.06 -4.72 -4.33
C THR A 67 0.91 -4.12 -5.34
N LEU A 68 1.35 -2.91 -5.06
CA LEU A 68 2.36 -2.20 -5.84
C LEU A 68 3.64 -2.17 -5.00
N PRO A 69 4.61 -3.04 -5.27
CA PRO A 69 5.79 -3.18 -4.42
C PRO A 69 6.73 -1.98 -4.52
N ASP A 70 6.76 -1.31 -5.67
CA ASP A 70 7.64 -0.16 -5.91
C ASP A 70 6.86 1.05 -6.44
N THR A 71 7.14 2.20 -5.85
CA THR A 71 6.60 3.49 -6.26
C THR A 71 7.67 4.45 -6.79
N SER A 72 8.94 4.02 -6.84
CA SER A 72 10.08 4.87 -7.21
C SER A 72 10.09 5.28 -8.68
N SER A 73 9.40 4.51 -9.54
CA SER A 73 9.29 4.79 -10.98
C SER A 73 8.27 5.88 -11.34
N PHE A 74 7.50 6.36 -10.35
CA PHE A 74 6.48 7.37 -10.62
C PHE A 74 7.02 8.79 -10.51
N VAL A 75 6.59 9.60 -11.47
CA VAL A 75 6.78 11.05 -11.46
C VAL A 75 5.43 11.69 -11.16
N PHE A 76 5.40 12.53 -10.15
CA PHE A 76 4.20 13.26 -9.73
C PHE A 76 4.29 14.68 -10.30
N LYS A 77 3.25 15.11 -11.03
CA LYS A 77 3.15 16.42 -11.65
C LYS A 77 1.87 17.10 -11.24
N ASP A 78 1.84 18.44 -11.35
CA ASP A 78 0.65 19.26 -11.10
C ASP A 78 0.02 18.96 -9.72
N VAL A 79 0.87 18.77 -8.72
CA VAL A 79 0.42 18.45 -7.37
C VAL A 79 -0.27 19.66 -6.76
N SER A 80 -1.54 19.53 -6.47
CA SER A 80 -2.36 20.55 -5.80
C SER A 80 -2.97 19.97 -4.52
N MET A 81 -2.88 20.73 -3.43
CA MET A 81 -3.35 20.31 -2.12
C MET A 81 -4.44 21.23 -1.59
N ASP A 82 -5.52 20.63 -1.16
CA ASP A 82 -6.60 21.27 -0.45
C ASP A 82 -6.58 20.79 1.01
N TYR A 83 -5.95 21.57 1.87
CA TYR A 83 -5.79 21.23 3.28
C TYR A 83 -7.11 21.21 4.03
N ALA A 84 -8.07 22.06 3.64
CA ALA A 84 -9.38 22.13 4.28
C ALA A 84 -10.18 20.84 4.07
N ASN A 85 -10.13 20.29 2.85
CA ASN A 85 -10.84 19.08 2.48
C ASN A 85 -9.96 17.83 2.52
N LYS A 86 -8.69 17.95 2.92
CA LYS A 86 -7.71 16.86 2.95
C LYS A 86 -7.61 16.12 1.61
N LYS A 87 -7.61 16.88 0.51
CA LYS A 87 -7.63 16.37 -0.85
C LYS A 87 -6.32 16.70 -1.56
N ILE A 88 -5.77 15.71 -2.26
CA ILE A 88 -4.63 15.88 -3.15
C ILE A 88 -5.09 15.56 -4.57
N THR A 89 -4.77 16.44 -5.49
CA THR A 89 -4.97 16.23 -6.93
C THR A 89 -3.61 16.28 -7.60
N MET A 90 -3.31 15.31 -8.48
CA MET A 90 -2.03 15.23 -9.16
C MET A 90 -2.14 14.44 -10.44
N THR A 91 -1.19 14.66 -11.33
CA THR A 91 -0.92 13.81 -12.49
C THR A 91 0.19 12.83 -12.13
N VAL A 92 -0.02 11.54 -12.39
CA VAL A 92 0.96 10.48 -12.13
C VAL A 92 1.39 9.87 -13.44
N GLU A 93 2.69 9.88 -13.71
CA GLU A 93 3.30 9.25 -14.87
C GLU A 93 4.31 8.20 -14.43
N GLY A 94 4.34 7.04 -15.09
CA GLY A 94 5.29 5.97 -14.77
C GLY A 94 4.84 4.61 -15.26
N LYS A 95 5.60 3.59 -14.85
CA LYS A 95 5.26 2.18 -15.06
C LYS A 95 4.90 1.56 -13.70
N ALA A 96 3.87 0.74 -13.71
CA ALA A 96 3.39 0.05 -12.52
C ALA A 96 3.41 -1.46 -12.75
N ASP A 97 4.21 -2.16 -11.96
CA ASP A 97 4.19 -3.61 -11.89
C ASP A 97 3.42 -4.01 -10.63
N PHE A 98 2.26 -4.62 -10.81
CA PHE A 98 1.42 -5.07 -9.71
C PHE A 98 1.64 -6.55 -9.45
N ASP A 99 1.88 -6.88 -8.19
CA ASP A 99 1.87 -8.25 -7.72
C ASP A 99 0.45 -8.66 -7.32
N TRP A 100 0.07 -9.90 -7.62
CA TRP A 100 -1.13 -10.50 -7.07
C TRP A 100 -0.95 -10.82 -5.60
N VAL A 101 -1.93 -10.46 -4.79
CA VAL A 101 -2.04 -10.90 -3.41
C VAL A 101 -2.92 -12.12 -3.37
N ILE A 102 -2.36 -13.27 -3.03
CA ILE A 102 -3.11 -14.51 -2.87
C ILE A 102 -3.60 -14.59 -1.43
N ASP A 103 -4.92 -14.59 -1.24
CA ASP A 103 -5.52 -14.88 0.05
C ASP A 103 -5.31 -16.36 0.40
N THR A 104 -4.26 -16.61 1.19
CA THR A 104 -3.87 -17.99 1.56
C THR A 104 -4.87 -18.67 2.47
N GLU A 105 -5.64 -17.89 3.26
CA GLU A 105 -6.67 -18.47 4.13
C GLU A 105 -7.90 -18.87 3.32
N ALA A 106 -8.34 -18.01 2.39
CA ALA A 106 -9.41 -18.38 1.46
C ALA A 106 -9.03 -19.57 0.59
N LEU A 107 -7.79 -19.60 0.07
CA LEU A 107 -7.27 -20.73 -0.72
C LEU A 107 -7.22 -22.01 0.12
N ARG A 108 -6.74 -21.94 1.36
CA ARG A 108 -6.73 -23.07 2.31
C ARG A 108 -8.15 -23.59 2.55
N GLY A 109 -9.10 -22.69 2.81
CA GLY A 109 -10.51 -23.05 2.99
C GLY A 109 -11.07 -23.75 1.77
N ALA A 110 -10.84 -23.25 0.58
CA ALA A 110 -11.30 -23.87 -0.67
C ALA A 110 -10.69 -25.25 -0.89
N ILE A 111 -9.39 -25.44 -0.63
CA ILE A 111 -8.70 -26.73 -0.73
C ILE A 111 -9.33 -27.77 0.22
N LEU A 112 -9.70 -27.39 1.44
CA LEU A 112 -10.30 -28.30 2.41
C LEU A 112 -11.69 -28.80 1.99
N HIS A 113 -12.40 -28.07 1.16
CA HIS A 113 -13.70 -28.46 0.61
C HIS A 113 -13.61 -29.28 -0.67
N ALA A 114 -12.44 -29.35 -1.29
CA ALA A 114 -12.24 -30.17 -2.48
C ALA A 114 -12.28 -31.66 -2.11
N GLN A 115 -12.96 -32.46 -2.96
CA GLN A 115 -13.14 -33.90 -2.71
C GLN A 115 -12.05 -34.73 -3.40
N ASP A 116 -11.57 -34.28 -4.55
CA ASP A 116 -10.58 -34.99 -5.37
C ASP A 116 -9.59 -34.04 -6.10
N ALA A 117 -8.78 -34.63 -6.95
CA ALA A 117 -7.77 -33.89 -7.72
C ALA A 117 -8.37 -32.96 -8.79
N ALA A 118 -9.56 -33.28 -9.32
CA ALA A 118 -10.24 -32.43 -10.30
C ALA A 118 -10.79 -31.17 -9.62
N ASP A 119 -11.37 -31.34 -8.44
CA ASP A 119 -11.83 -30.24 -7.61
C ASP A 119 -10.67 -29.32 -7.22
N LEU A 120 -9.51 -29.89 -6.85
CA LEU A 120 -8.31 -29.11 -6.54
C LEU A 120 -7.86 -28.24 -7.71
N LYS A 121 -7.91 -28.77 -8.93
CA LYS A 121 -7.58 -27.99 -10.12
C LYS A 121 -8.55 -26.82 -10.28
N THR A 122 -9.85 -27.05 -10.14
CA THR A 122 -10.88 -26.02 -10.21
C THR A 122 -10.67 -24.93 -9.14
N VAL A 123 -10.31 -25.34 -7.92
CA VAL A 123 -9.97 -24.41 -6.85
C VAL A 123 -8.79 -23.53 -7.27
N TYR A 124 -7.69 -24.10 -7.73
CA TYR A 124 -6.50 -23.33 -8.12
C TYR A 124 -6.79 -22.38 -9.29
N ASP A 125 -7.54 -22.84 -10.29
CA ASP A 125 -7.93 -22.03 -11.45
C ASP A 125 -8.85 -20.84 -11.05
N SER A 126 -9.54 -20.94 -9.91
CA SER A 126 -10.40 -19.87 -9.41
C SER A 126 -9.66 -18.75 -8.66
N PHE A 127 -8.38 -18.96 -8.32
CA PHE A 127 -7.56 -17.97 -7.63
C PHE A 127 -6.65 -17.22 -8.62
N PRO A 128 -6.96 -15.98 -8.97
CA PRO A 128 -6.12 -15.18 -9.84
C PRO A 128 -4.71 -15.04 -9.25
N GLY A 129 -3.69 -15.12 -10.09
CA GLY A 129 -2.28 -15.05 -9.66
C GLY A 129 -1.65 -16.38 -9.27
N VAL A 130 -2.42 -17.46 -9.15
CA VAL A 130 -1.87 -18.82 -8.99
C VAL A 130 -1.46 -19.36 -10.35
N LEU A 131 -0.17 -19.31 -10.66
CA LEU A 131 0.37 -19.76 -11.95
C LEU A 131 0.74 -21.25 -11.94
N LYS A 132 1.22 -21.73 -10.81
CA LYS A 132 1.67 -23.12 -10.65
C LYS A 132 1.46 -23.57 -9.21
N VAL A 133 1.01 -24.81 -9.05
CA VAL A 133 0.84 -25.44 -7.75
C VAL A 133 1.61 -26.75 -7.70
N ASP A 134 2.45 -26.90 -6.70
CA ASP A 134 3.12 -28.15 -6.37
C ASP A 134 2.49 -28.73 -5.10
N THR A 135 1.83 -29.88 -5.23
CA THR A 135 1.15 -30.56 -4.11
C THR A 135 1.97 -31.74 -3.61
N THR A 136 2.26 -31.77 -2.33
CA THR A 136 2.99 -32.89 -1.70
C THR A 136 2.16 -33.51 -0.59
N PHE A 137 1.94 -34.81 -0.67
CA PHE A 137 1.26 -35.59 0.38
C PHE A 137 2.27 -36.27 1.30
N LYS A 138 2.00 -36.22 2.60
CA LYS A 138 2.78 -36.94 3.61
C LYS A 138 1.84 -37.78 4.50
N PRO A 139 1.98 -39.13 4.54
CA PRO A 139 2.91 -39.96 3.76
C PRO A 139 2.52 -40.04 2.27
N ARG A 140 3.49 -40.26 1.38
CA ARG A 140 3.35 -40.20 -0.09
C ARG A 140 2.31 -41.17 -0.69
N PHE A 141 1.98 -42.23 0.02
CA PHE A 141 0.98 -43.23 -0.42
C PHE A 141 -0.45 -42.82 -0.09
N PHE A 142 -0.66 -41.78 0.71
CA PHE A 142 -1.98 -41.32 1.18
C PHE A 142 -2.36 -40.02 0.49
N LYS A 143 -2.90 -40.16 -0.75
CA LYS A 143 -3.29 -39.00 -1.57
C LYS A 143 -4.72 -38.52 -1.24
N ARG A 144 -4.97 -38.11 -0.01
CA ARG A 144 -6.25 -37.55 0.40
C ARG A 144 -6.05 -36.16 1.01
N ILE A 145 -6.99 -35.28 0.71
CA ILE A 145 -7.02 -33.95 1.34
C ILE A 145 -7.35 -34.14 2.82
N PRO A 146 -6.58 -33.50 3.73
CA PRO A 146 -6.83 -33.65 5.15
C PRO A 146 -8.12 -32.96 5.53
N SER A 147 -8.95 -33.60 6.34
CA SER A 147 -10.13 -32.96 6.95
C SER A 147 -9.76 -31.99 8.09
N ASN A 148 -8.56 -32.10 8.64
CA ASN A 148 -8.07 -31.21 9.68
C ASN A 148 -7.24 -30.08 9.06
N PRO A 149 -7.69 -28.80 9.20
CA PRO A 149 -6.98 -27.65 8.66
C PRO A 149 -5.51 -27.51 9.08
N SER A 150 -5.18 -27.93 10.31
CA SER A 150 -3.81 -27.87 10.83
C SER A 150 -2.80 -28.75 10.08
N ARG A 151 -3.29 -29.69 9.27
CA ARG A 151 -2.44 -30.58 8.46
C ARG A 151 -2.21 -30.07 7.04
N LEU A 152 -2.86 -28.99 6.66
CA LEU A 152 -2.71 -28.34 5.36
C LEU A 152 -1.80 -27.12 5.52
N ILE A 153 -0.66 -27.16 4.87
CA ILE A 153 0.27 -26.04 4.79
C ILE A 153 0.20 -25.48 3.37
N VAL A 154 -0.09 -24.19 3.26
CA VAL A 154 -0.09 -23.46 1.99
C VAL A 154 1.05 -22.45 2.06
N GLU A 155 2.00 -22.56 1.12
CA GLU A 155 3.13 -21.64 0.99
C GLU A 155 3.05 -20.97 -0.38
N VAL A 156 3.15 -19.64 -0.41
CA VAL A 156 3.23 -18.88 -1.65
C VAL A 156 4.70 -18.57 -1.92
N LYS A 157 5.18 -18.97 -3.09
CA LYS A 157 6.52 -18.61 -3.58
C LYS A 157 6.36 -17.57 -4.67
N LYS A 158 7.14 -16.49 -4.55
CA LYS A 158 7.29 -15.46 -5.58
C LYS A 158 8.31 -15.88 -6.62
#